data_debde56c43bdc4b6b96b447eb910a085
#
_entry.id   debde56c43bdc4b6b96b447eb910a085
#
_cell.length_a   1.000
_cell.length_b   1.000
_cell.length_c   1.000
_cell.angle_alpha   90.00
_cell.angle_beta   90.00
_cell.angle_gamma   90.00
#
_symmetry.space_group_name_H-M   'P 1'
#
loop_
_entity.id
_entity.type
_entity.pdbx_description
1 polymer ?
#
loop_
_entity_poly.entity_id
_entity_poly.type
_entity_poly.pdbx_seq_one_letter_code
_entity_poly.pdbx_strand_id
1 'polypeptide(L)'
;MEKLELLELIEVTQDLDKTVFTFLDREHGEVRDVTWNTKKYDPDTNKWTPSPETMERVEGWAKEYFDTDYAGLANLGDQGITKDVYAYDKFNSLWESTQMAKFTKEDVGQIFSVTVTDVVEEVSGLKIKFDYDGETYQSNMGWAKFIEATKEWFSDPIKKSKQQAKFEEKFGIPFENKAELIGKDVMVEVSLAFGTVVYAEIKPFPKKKK
;
A
#
# COMPACT_ATOMS: atom_id res chain seq x y z
N MET A 1 -11.78 8.38 4.35
CA MET A 1 -11.99 8.03 2.92
C MET A 1 -13.48 8.07 2.64
N GLU A 2 -13.86 8.71 1.55
CA GLU A 2 -15.23 8.82 1.06
C GLU A 2 -15.29 8.29 -0.38
N LYS A 3 -16.30 7.47 -0.69
CA LYS A 3 -16.56 7.02 -2.05
C LYS A 3 -17.58 7.95 -2.69
N LEU A 4 -17.18 8.65 -3.74
CA LEU A 4 -18.00 9.53 -4.55
C LEU A 4 -18.40 8.76 -5.83
N GLU A 5 -19.68 8.55 -6.05
CA GLU A 5 -20.13 7.68 -7.13
C GLU A 5 -20.40 8.47 -8.43
N LEU A 6 -20.03 7.88 -9.55
CA LEU A 6 -20.36 8.35 -10.90
C LEU A 6 -19.99 9.80 -11.19
N LEU A 7 -18.84 10.28 -10.69
CA LEU A 7 -18.34 11.61 -11.04
C LEU A 7 -18.00 11.70 -12.53
N GLU A 8 -18.37 12.80 -13.16
CA GLU A 8 -18.11 13.07 -14.58
C GLU A 8 -16.65 13.49 -14.80
N LEU A 9 -15.94 12.80 -15.71
CA LEU A 9 -14.60 13.19 -16.16
C LEU A 9 -14.71 14.37 -17.12
N ILE A 10 -14.19 15.53 -16.73
CA ILE A 10 -14.27 16.77 -17.51
C ILE A 10 -12.97 17.12 -18.23
N GLU A 11 -11.82 16.67 -17.72
CA GLU A 11 -10.51 17.00 -18.30
C GLU A 11 -9.49 15.90 -18.03
N VAL A 12 -8.59 15.68 -18.98
CA VAL A 12 -7.38 14.86 -18.80
C VAL A 12 -6.16 15.65 -19.25
N THR A 13 -5.23 15.90 -18.36
CA THR A 13 -3.95 16.55 -18.64
C THR A 13 -2.82 15.54 -18.55
N GLN A 14 -2.03 15.39 -19.62
CA GLN A 14 -0.84 14.55 -19.63
C GLN A 14 0.42 15.39 -19.70
N ASP A 15 1.28 15.24 -18.70
CA ASP A 15 2.62 15.79 -18.65
C ASP A 15 3.66 14.66 -18.77
N LEU A 16 4.95 15.03 -18.88
CA LEU A 16 6.06 14.07 -18.94
C LEU A 16 6.13 13.14 -17.72
N ASP A 17 5.59 13.56 -16.58
CA ASP A 17 5.76 12.93 -15.27
C ASP A 17 4.48 12.30 -14.73
N LYS A 18 3.32 12.73 -15.23
CA LYS A 18 2.01 12.34 -14.68
C LYS A 18 0.88 12.55 -15.67
N THR A 19 -0.21 11.82 -15.43
CA THR A 19 -1.53 12.09 -15.99
C THR A 19 -2.46 12.51 -14.87
N VAL A 20 -3.22 13.57 -15.05
CA VAL A 20 -4.22 14.09 -14.11
C VAL A 20 -5.59 13.97 -14.78
N PHE A 21 -6.50 13.32 -14.09
CA PHE A 21 -7.91 13.19 -14.46
C PHE A 21 -8.72 14.09 -13.53
N THR A 22 -9.40 15.09 -14.06
CA THR A 22 -10.24 16.02 -13.31
C THR A 22 -11.70 15.61 -13.41
N PHE A 23 -12.28 15.24 -12.29
CA PHE A 23 -13.68 14.86 -12.15
C PHE A 23 -14.49 15.96 -11.49
N LEU A 24 -15.75 16.12 -11.90
CA LEU A 24 -16.66 17.11 -11.36
C LEU A 24 -17.57 16.49 -10.28
N ASP A 25 -17.41 16.96 -9.05
CA ASP A 25 -18.25 16.65 -7.91
C ASP A 25 -19.34 17.73 -7.80
N ARG A 26 -20.48 17.50 -8.45
CA ARG A 26 -21.58 18.48 -8.49
C ARG A 26 -22.31 18.59 -7.15
N GLU A 27 -22.31 17.52 -6.35
CA GLU A 27 -22.97 17.49 -5.06
C GLU A 27 -22.30 18.43 -4.06
N HIS A 28 -20.97 18.41 -4.03
CA HIS A 28 -20.17 19.26 -3.13
C HIS A 28 -19.72 20.57 -3.80
N GLY A 29 -19.90 20.73 -5.12
CA GLY A 29 -19.44 21.90 -5.87
C GLY A 29 -17.92 21.95 -6.00
N GLU A 30 -17.26 20.81 -6.05
CA GLU A 30 -15.79 20.68 -6.06
C GLU A 30 -15.30 19.95 -7.30
N VAL A 31 -14.00 20.02 -7.56
CA VAL A 31 -13.29 19.18 -8.51
C VAL A 31 -12.43 18.16 -7.76
N ARG A 32 -12.33 16.94 -8.31
CA ARG A 32 -11.55 15.85 -7.74
C ARG A 32 -10.49 15.40 -8.73
N ASP A 33 -9.22 15.73 -8.46
CA ASP A 33 -8.12 15.34 -9.31
C ASP A 33 -7.57 13.98 -8.89
N VAL A 34 -7.56 13.03 -9.84
CA VAL A 34 -6.87 11.75 -9.70
C VAL A 34 -5.58 11.81 -10.48
N THR A 35 -4.44 11.55 -9.83
CA THR A 35 -3.11 11.66 -10.45
C THR A 35 -2.44 10.29 -10.57
N TRP A 36 -2.02 9.93 -11.79
CA TRP A 36 -1.17 8.78 -12.06
C TRP A 36 0.23 9.24 -12.44
N ASN A 37 1.21 8.90 -11.59
CA ASN A 37 2.61 9.23 -11.88
C ASN A 37 3.20 8.22 -12.86
N THR A 38 3.89 8.70 -13.90
CA THR A 38 4.60 7.90 -14.92
C THR A 38 6.07 7.69 -14.59
N LYS A 39 6.57 8.39 -13.57
CA LYS A 39 7.93 8.28 -13.06
C LYS A 39 7.95 7.72 -11.64
N LYS A 40 9.07 7.11 -11.26
CA LYS A 40 9.34 6.66 -9.90
C LYS A 40 10.13 7.73 -9.16
N TYR A 41 9.72 8.03 -7.92
CA TYR A 41 10.50 8.87 -7.04
C TYR A 41 11.70 8.09 -6.49
N ASP A 42 12.90 8.66 -6.62
CA ASP A 42 14.14 8.14 -6.07
C ASP A 42 14.51 8.96 -4.82
N PRO A 43 14.38 8.39 -3.61
CA PRO A 43 14.66 9.10 -2.37
C PRO A 43 16.15 9.43 -2.18
N ASP A 44 17.07 8.68 -2.80
CA ASP A 44 18.50 8.88 -2.65
C ASP A 44 18.98 10.12 -3.42
N THR A 45 18.40 10.34 -4.59
CA THR A 45 18.72 11.50 -5.43
C THR A 45 17.72 12.65 -5.30
N ASN A 46 16.60 12.44 -4.59
CA ASN A 46 15.47 13.36 -4.45
C ASN A 46 14.90 13.80 -5.82
N LYS A 47 14.83 12.85 -6.79
CA LYS A 47 14.38 13.11 -8.16
C LYS A 47 13.35 12.09 -8.63
N TRP A 48 12.49 12.52 -9.53
CA TRP A 48 11.61 11.66 -10.29
C TRP A 48 12.33 11.15 -11.53
N THR A 49 12.42 9.84 -11.70
CA THR A 49 13.13 9.19 -12.81
C THR A 49 12.18 8.34 -13.64
N PRO A 50 12.38 8.24 -14.97
CA PRO A 50 11.62 7.33 -15.82
C PRO A 50 11.74 5.90 -15.30
N SER A 51 10.61 5.18 -15.25
CA SER A 51 10.55 3.78 -14.80
C SER A 51 9.68 2.97 -15.75
N PRO A 52 10.26 2.00 -16.50
CA PRO A 52 9.49 1.11 -17.36
C PRO A 52 8.39 0.36 -16.62
N GLU A 53 8.68 -0.11 -15.39
CA GLU A 53 7.71 -0.78 -14.51
C GLU A 53 6.52 0.13 -14.16
N THR A 54 6.80 1.42 -13.90
CA THR A 54 5.73 2.38 -13.62
C THR A 54 4.88 2.64 -14.85
N MET A 55 5.49 2.73 -16.03
CA MET A 55 4.76 2.89 -17.29
C MET A 55 3.90 1.67 -17.62
N GLU A 56 4.43 0.45 -17.49
CA GLU A 56 3.65 -0.78 -17.68
C GLU A 56 2.42 -0.84 -16.77
N ARG A 57 2.57 -0.41 -15.52
CA ARG A 57 1.47 -0.32 -14.57
C ARG A 57 0.42 0.71 -15.00
N VAL A 58 0.84 1.89 -15.46
CA VAL A 58 -0.08 2.94 -15.93
C VAL A 58 -0.80 2.51 -17.22
N GLU A 59 -0.12 1.80 -18.13
CA GLU A 59 -0.75 1.17 -19.30
C GLU A 59 -1.82 0.15 -18.88
N GLY A 60 -1.51 -0.70 -17.88
CA GLY A 60 -2.48 -1.62 -17.31
C GLY A 60 -3.72 -0.91 -16.77
N TRP A 61 -3.54 0.17 -16.02
CA TRP A 61 -4.65 0.98 -15.50
C TRP A 61 -5.45 1.69 -16.61
N ALA A 62 -4.78 2.21 -17.66
CA ALA A 62 -5.46 2.81 -18.79
C ALA A 62 -6.42 1.80 -19.45
N LYS A 63 -5.96 0.56 -19.62
CA LYS A 63 -6.78 -0.52 -20.16
C LYS A 63 -7.91 -0.93 -19.23
N GLU A 64 -7.63 -1.09 -17.94
CA GLU A 64 -8.59 -1.53 -16.93
C GLU A 64 -9.71 -0.52 -16.68
N TYR A 65 -9.33 0.74 -16.49
CA TYR A 65 -10.29 1.78 -16.07
C TYR A 65 -10.95 2.52 -17.24
N PHE A 66 -10.28 2.60 -18.40
CA PHE A 66 -10.76 3.41 -19.52
C PHE A 66 -10.83 2.66 -20.87
N ASP A 67 -10.47 1.39 -20.91
CA ASP A 67 -10.43 0.55 -22.11
C ASP A 67 -9.60 1.17 -23.26
N THR A 68 -8.52 1.88 -22.93
CA THR A 68 -7.62 2.55 -23.87
C THR A 68 -6.15 2.30 -23.51
N ASP A 69 -5.22 2.71 -24.39
CA ASP A 69 -3.81 2.79 -24.07
C ASP A 69 -3.46 4.14 -23.39
N TYR A 70 -2.21 4.27 -22.95
CA TYR A 70 -1.75 5.49 -22.29
C TYR A 70 -1.91 6.74 -23.18
N ALA A 71 -1.62 6.63 -24.49
CA ALA A 71 -1.74 7.75 -25.42
C ALA A 71 -3.21 8.18 -25.63
N GLY A 72 -4.13 7.20 -25.61
CA GLY A 72 -5.57 7.44 -25.75
C GLY A 72 -6.18 8.19 -24.57
N LEU A 73 -5.56 8.14 -23.38
CA LEU A 73 -6.08 8.84 -22.17
C LEU A 73 -6.27 10.33 -22.41
N ALA A 74 -5.38 10.98 -23.17
CA ALA A 74 -5.47 12.42 -23.44
C ALA A 74 -6.75 12.86 -24.16
N ASN A 75 -7.45 11.90 -24.81
CA ASN A 75 -8.66 12.18 -25.59
C ASN A 75 -9.95 11.89 -24.83
N LEU A 76 -9.87 11.55 -23.54
CA LEU A 76 -11.05 11.12 -22.76
C LEU A 76 -11.85 12.30 -22.15
N GLY A 77 -11.28 13.49 -22.09
CA GLY A 77 -12.00 14.67 -21.59
C GLY A 77 -13.27 14.95 -22.40
N ASP A 78 -14.31 15.41 -21.74
CA ASP A 78 -15.60 15.82 -22.34
C ASP A 78 -16.36 14.70 -23.12
N GLN A 79 -16.07 13.43 -22.85
CA GLN A 79 -16.77 12.31 -23.51
C GLN A 79 -17.96 11.78 -22.68
N GLY A 80 -18.34 12.44 -21.59
CA GLY A 80 -19.41 11.99 -20.70
C GLY A 80 -19.08 10.72 -19.92
N ILE A 81 -17.79 10.44 -19.74
CA ILE A 81 -17.29 9.30 -18.95
C ILE A 81 -17.54 9.58 -17.48
N THR A 82 -18.15 8.63 -16.77
CA THR A 82 -18.30 8.69 -15.32
C THR A 82 -17.52 7.60 -14.63
N LYS A 83 -16.97 7.89 -13.44
CA LYS A 83 -16.24 6.93 -12.59
C LYS A 83 -16.56 7.18 -11.12
N ASP A 84 -16.46 6.10 -10.35
CA ASP A 84 -16.38 6.22 -8.90
C ASP A 84 -14.99 6.77 -8.52
N VAL A 85 -14.97 7.78 -7.66
CA VAL A 85 -13.75 8.38 -7.15
C VAL A 85 -13.69 8.20 -5.64
N TYR A 86 -12.59 7.67 -5.15
CA TYR A 86 -12.32 7.49 -3.72
C TYR A 86 -11.52 8.70 -3.23
N ALA A 87 -12.17 9.57 -2.45
CA ALA A 87 -11.58 10.78 -1.89
C ALA A 87 -10.91 10.50 -0.55
N TYR A 88 -9.63 10.83 -0.45
CA TYR A 88 -8.80 10.77 0.76
C TYR A 88 -8.37 12.19 1.15
N ASP A 89 -7.91 12.40 2.36
CA ASP A 89 -7.51 13.72 2.87
C ASP A 89 -6.42 14.41 2.02
N LYS A 90 -5.58 13.63 1.33
CA LYS A 90 -4.42 14.16 0.60
C LYS A 90 -4.38 13.81 -0.89
N PHE A 91 -5.27 12.97 -1.36
CA PHE A 91 -5.31 12.54 -2.77
C PHE A 91 -6.66 11.89 -3.10
N ASN A 92 -6.93 11.71 -4.39
CA ASN A 92 -8.06 10.91 -4.87
C ASN A 92 -7.55 9.73 -5.71
N SER A 93 -8.37 8.68 -5.82
CA SER A 93 -8.05 7.46 -6.55
C SER A 93 -9.28 6.93 -7.29
N LEU A 94 -9.10 6.15 -8.37
CA LEU A 94 -10.17 5.41 -9.03
C LEU A 94 -10.46 4.04 -8.38
N TRP A 95 -9.71 3.68 -7.35
CA TRP A 95 -9.89 2.46 -6.57
C TRP A 95 -9.76 2.73 -5.09
N GLU A 96 -10.33 1.87 -4.30
CA GLU A 96 -10.12 1.90 -2.87
C GLU A 96 -8.65 1.56 -2.55
N SER A 97 -7.93 2.55 -2.05
CA SER A 97 -6.54 2.39 -1.64
C SER A 97 -6.49 2.27 -0.12
N THR A 98 -6.14 1.12 0.37
CA THR A 98 -5.84 0.96 1.80
C THR A 98 -4.50 1.63 2.07
N GLN A 99 -4.51 2.92 2.43
CA GLN A 99 -3.30 3.56 2.94
C GLN A 99 -2.94 2.90 4.26
N MET A 100 -1.76 2.28 4.29
CA MET A 100 -1.20 1.82 5.54
C MET A 100 -0.64 3.02 6.30
N ALA A 101 -1.19 3.30 7.46
CA ALA A 101 -0.63 4.29 8.37
C ALA A 101 0.79 3.87 8.79
N LYS A 102 1.60 4.85 9.15
CA LYS A 102 2.99 4.61 9.59
C LYS A 102 3.20 5.25 10.94
N PHE A 103 3.79 4.48 11.82
CA PHE A 103 4.27 5.01 13.09
C PHE A 103 5.42 6.00 12.86
N THR A 104 5.49 6.99 13.73
CA THR A 104 6.51 8.03 13.74
C THR A 104 7.60 7.73 14.78
N LYS A 105 8.63 8.54 14.84
CA LYS A 105 9.67 8.40 15.89
C LYS A 105 9.13 8.66 17.30
N GLU A 106 8.05 9.39 17.42
CA GLU A 106 7.41 9.70 18.70
C GLU A 106 6.66 8.50 19.28
N ASP A 107 6.28 7.55 18.42
CA ASP A 107 5.59 6.32 18.82
C ASP A 107 6.55 5.21 19.27
N VAL A 108 7.85 5.37 19.06
CA VAL A 108 8.85 4.33 19.39
C VAL A 108 8.83 4.00 20.87
N GLY A 109 8.72 2.72 21.19
CA GLY A 109 8.60 2.20 22.53
C GLY A 109 7.16 2.01 23.01
N GLN A 110 6.16 2.45 22.25
CA GLN A 110 4.76 2.14 22.57
C GLN A 110 4.50 0.64 22.42
N ILE A 111 3.71 0.11 23.35
CA ILE A 111 3.26 -1.29 23.35
C ILE A 111 1.74 -1.29 23.58
N PHE A 112 1.00 -1.91 22.67
CA PHE A 112 -0.46 -1.97 22.74
C PHE A 112 -0.99 -3.29 22.18
N SER A 113 -2.26 -3.59 22.45
CA SER A 113 -2.95 -4.77 21.93
C SER A 113 -3.85 -4.38 20.77
N VAL A 114 -3.87 -5.21 19.73
CA VAL A 114 -4.72 -5.05 18.55
C VAL A 114 -5.25 -6.40 18.09
N THR A 115 -6.35 -6.38 17.34
CA THR A 115 -6.84 -7.56 16.64
C THR A 115 -6.30 -7.56 15.20
N VAL A 116 -5.77 -8.68 14.74
CA VAL A 116 -5.30 -8.84 13.36
C VAL A 116 -6.49 -8.83 12.41
N THR A 117 -6.47 -7.95 11.43
CA THR A 117 -7.54 -7.80 10.43
C THR A 117 -7.27 -8.55 9.14
N ASP A 118 -5.99 -8.71 8.75
CA ASP A 118 -5.61 -9.39 7.51
C ASP A 118 -4.18 -9.94 7.56
N VAL A 119 -3.91 -11.00 6.79
CA VAL A 119 -2.58 -11.62 6.67
C VAL A 119 -2.31 -11.95 5.21
N VAL A 120 -1.41 -11.19 4.58
CA VAL A 120 -1.11 -11.28 3.15
C VAL A 120 0.32 -11.74 2.93
N GLU A 121 0.50 -12.84 2.20
CA GLU A 121 1.82 -13.28 1.74
C GLU A 121 2.12 -12.69 0.36
N GLU A 122 3.27 -12.00 0.26
CA GLU A 122 3.78 -11.44 -0.97
C GLU A 122 5.17 -12.03 -1.31
N VAL A 123 5.67 -11.72 -2.51
CA VAL A 123 7.04 -12.10 -2.90
C VAL A 123 8.08 -11.59 -1.90
N SER A 124 7.85 -10.40 -1.35
CA SER A 124 8.78 -9.72 -0.43
C SER A 124 8.69 -10.14 1.04
N GLY A 125 7.58 -10.74 1.47
CA GLY A 125 7.36 -11.04 2.88
C GLY A 125 5.91 -11.38 3.23
N LEU A 126 5.66 -11.58 4.52
CA LEU A 126 4.33 -11.68 5.10
C LEU A 126 3.97 -10.31 5.70
N LYS A 127 2.83 -9.77 5.29
CA LYS A 127 2.23 -8.55 5.84
C LYS A 127 1.08 -8.93 6.75
N ILE A 128 1.13 -8.48 7.99
CA ILE A 128 0.10 -8.69 8.99
C ILE A 128 -0.51 -7.32 9.29
N LYS A 129 -1.79 -7.16 8.94
CA LYS A 129 -2.51 -5.89 9.09
C LYS A 129 -3.34 -5.87 10.36
N PHE A 130 -3.50 -4.70 10.93
CA PHE A 130 -4.30 -4.44 12.12
C PHE A 130 -4.75 -2.99 12.16
N ASP A 131 -5.88 -2.73 12.81
CA ASP A 131 -6.38 -1.37 13.00
C ASP A 131 -5.99 -0.85 14.39
N TYR A 132 -5.54 0.39 14.44
CA TYR A 132 -5.19 1.10 15.65
C TYR A 132 -5.52 2.58 15.50
N ASP A 133 -6.25 3.16 16.46
CA ASP A 133 -6.68 4.57 16.49
C ASP A 133 -7.41 5.02 15.21
N GLY A 134 -8.25 4.14 14.64
CA GLY A 134 -9.04 4.43 13.44
C GLY A 134 -8.28 4.31 12.10
N GLU A 135 -7.01 3.95 12.13
CA GLU A 135 -6.18 3.77 10.94
C GLU A 135 -5.67 2.33 10.82
N THR A 136 -5.41 1.86 9.60
CA THR A 136 -4.85 0.53 9.35
C THR A 136 -3.33 0.59 9.26
N TYR A 137 -2.67 -0.23 10.04
CA TYR A 137 -1.22 -0.40 10.09
C TYR A 137 -0.82 -1.80 9.64
N GLN A 138 0.47 -2.00 9.39
CA GLN A 138 1.00 -3.32 9.09
C GLN A 138 2.33 -3.60 9.78
N SER A 139 2.52 -4.87 10.13
CA SER A 139 3.82 -5.44 10.52
C SER A 139 4.32 -6.34 9.41
N ASN A 140 5.62 -6.29 9.11
CA ASN A 140 6.22 -7.03 8.01
C ASN A 140 7.22 -8.07 8.51
N MET A 141 7.09 -9.31 8.06
CA MET A 141 8.10 -10.37 8.19
C MET A 141 8.77 -10.55 6.82
N GLY A 142 9.79 -9.75 6.54
CA GLY A 142 10.43 -9.67 5.23
C GLY A 142 11.41 -10.82 4.96
N TRP A 143 11.41 -11.32 3.71
CA TRP A 143 12.36 -12.33 3.22
C TRP A 143 12.93 -11.99 1.84
N ALA A 144 12.62 -10.83 1.29
CA ALA A 144 13.17 -10.42 0.01
C ALA A 144 14.66 -10.06 0.12
N LYS A 145 15.35 -10.25 -1.00
CA LYS A 145 16.71 -9.79 -1.25
C LYS A 145 16.70 -8.91 -2.50
N PHE A 146 17.28 -7.73 -2.39
CA PHE A 146 17.49 -6.85 -3.53
C PHE A 146 18.68 -7.33 -4.35
N ILE A 147 18.52 -7.41 -5.66
CA ILE A 147 19.57 -7.80 -6.61
C ILE A 147 19.99 -6.58 -7.40
N GLU A 148 21.18 -6.05 -7.12
CA GLU A 148 21.72 -4.85 -7.75
C GLU A 148 21.80 -4.93 -9.28
N ALA A 149 22.08 -6.11 -9.82
CA ALA A 149 22.24 -6.31 -11.25
C ALA A 149 20.92 -6.14 -12.04
N THR A 150 19.79 -6.54 -11.47
CA THR A 150 18.46 -6.44 -12.08
C THR A 150 17.64 -5.28 -11.53
N LYS A 151 18.09 -4.66 -10.41
CA LYS A 151 17.35 -3.64 -9.65
C LYS A 151 15.97 -4.12 -9.14
N GLU A 152 15.85 -5.41 -8.87
CA GLU A 152 14.60 -6.05 -8.47
C GLU A 152 14.72 -6.76 -7.13
N TRP A 153 13.57 -6.99 -6.49
CA TRP A 153 13.45 -7.76 -5.27
C TRP A 153 13.02 -9.18 -5.56
N PHE A 154 13.79 -10.17 -5.08
CA PHE A 154 13.48 -11.59 -5.19
C PHE A 154 13.28 -12.21 -3.81
N SER A 155 12.41 -13.21 -3.72
CA SER A 155 12.28 -14.01 -2.50
C SER A 155 13.58 -14.79 -2.24
N ASP A 156 14.13 -14.64 -1.02
CA ASP A 156 15.27 -15.44 -0.56
C ASP A 156 14.72 -16.69 0.19
N PRO A 157 14.87 -17.90 -0.37
CA PRO A 157 14.28 -19.12 0.21
C PRO A 157 14.76 -19.41 1.63
N ILE A 158 16.03 -19.08 1.92
CA ILE A 158 16.61 -19.30 3.25
C ILE A 158 16.03 -18.32 4.27
N LYS A 159 15.91 -17.04 3.90
CA LYS A 159 15.23 -16.07 4.75
C LYS A 159 13.75 -16.41 4.92
N LYS A 160 13.07 -16.82 3.85
CA LYS A 160 11.66 -17.21 3.90
C LYS A 160 11.46 -18.34 4.90
N SER A 161 12.22 -19.44 4.79
CA SER A 161 12.14 -20.56 5.72
C SER A 161 12.37 -20.15 7.18
N LYS A 162 13.35 -19.25 7.43
CA LYS A 162 13.60 -18.72 8.78
C LYS A 162 12.45 -17.86 9.31
N GLN A 163 11.82 -17.06 8.46
CA GLN A 163 10.67 -16.24 8.87
C GLN A 163 9.42 -17.08 9.10
N GLN A 164 9.21 -18.14 8.32
CA GLN A 164 8.14 -19.11 8.53
C GLN A 164 8.30 -19.81 9.90
N ALA A 165 9.49 -20.32 10.20
CA ALA A 165 9.78 -20.94 11.50
C ALA A 165 9.57 -19.95 12.66
N LYS A 166 9.99 -18.68 12.51
CA LYS A 166 9.72 -17.63 13.52
C LYS A 166 8.23 -17.34 13.69
N PHE A 167 7.45 -17.37 12.61
CA PHE A 167 6.00 -17.22 12.68
C PHE A 167 5.37 -18.34 13.50
N GLU A 168 5.73 -19.59 13.19
CA GLU A 168 5.22 -20.77 13.89
C GLU A 168 5.61 -20.76 15.38
N GLU A 169 6.86 -20.45 15.69
CA GLU A 169 7.34 -20.30 17.07
C GLU A 169 6.58 -19.20 17.82
N LYS A 170 6.38 -18.06 17.16
CA LYS A 170 5.76 -16.86 17.74
C LYS A 170 4.26 -17.05 18.02
N PHE A 171 3.53 -17.65 17.09
CA PHE A 171 2.07 -17.71 17.15
C PHE A 171 1.52 -19.12 17.47
N GLY A 172 2.33 -20.17 17.37
CA GLY A 172 1.89 -21.54 17.54
C GLY A 172 0.94 -22.01 16.43
N ILE A 173 1.00 -21.38 15.28
CA ILE A 173 0.17 -21.65 14.09
C ILE A 173 1.12 -22.12 12.98
N PRO A 174 0.90 -23.28 12.32
CA PRO A 174 1.65 -23.67 11.13
C PRO A 174 1.58 -22.57 10.07
N PHE A 175 2.69 -22.31 9.37
CA PHE A 175 2.73 -21.17 8.43
C PHE A 175 1.73 -21.32 7.27
N GLU A 176 1.45 -22.52 6.81
CA GLU A 176 0.39 -22.82 5.84
C GLU A 176 -0.99 -22.34 6.30
N ASN A 177 -1.22 -22.33 7.61
CA ASN A 177 -2.47 -21.91 8.25
C ASN A 177 -2.42 -20.44 8.75
N LYS A 178 -1.51 -19.62 8.24
CA LYS A 178 -1.30 -18.24 8.69
C LYS A 178 -2.56 -17.38 8.76
N ALA A 179 -3.57 -17.68 7.94
CA ALA A 179 -4.87 -17.01 7.98
C ALA A 179 -5.62 -17.21 9.32
N GLU A 180 -5.30 -18.25 10.11
CA GLU A 180 -5.87 -18.45 11.45
C GLU A 180 -5.46 -17.35 12.45
N LEU A 181 -4.48 -16.51 12.08
CA LEU A 181 -4.09 -15.35 12.88
C LEU A 181 -5.12 -14.22 12.77
N ILE A 182 -5.91 -14.16 11.69
CA ILE A 182 -6.96 -13.16 11.50
C ILE A 182 -8.00 -13.30 12.62
N GLY A 183 -8.41 -12.17 13.20
CA GLY A 183 -9.33 -12.12 14.33
C GLY A 183 -8.71 -12.45 15.69
N LYS A 184 -7.40 -12.79 15.76
CA LYS A 184 -6.71 -12.99 17.03
C LYS A 184 -6.11 -11.68 17.54
N ASP A 185 -6.15 -11.51 18.86
CA ASP A 185 -5.47 -10.40 19.50
C ASP A 185 -3.97 -10.69 19.60
N VAL A 186 -3.17 -9.67 19.35
CA VAL A 186 -1.72 -9.69 19.43
C VAL A 186 -1.20 -8.41 20.10
N MET A 187 0.01 -8.47 20.62
CA MET A 187 0.70 -7.26 21.06
C MET A 187 1.52 -6.67 19.91
N VAL A 188 1.52 -5.35 19.81
CA VAL A 188 2.38 -4.61 18.88
C VAL A 188 3.35 -3.78 19.71
N GLU A 189 4.63 -3.83 19.35
CA GLU A 189 5.65 -2.91 19.84
C GLU A 189 6.18 -2.07 18.68
N VAL A 190 6.16 -0.75 18.83
CA VAL A 190 6.75 0.16 17.86
C VAL A 190 8.24 0.26 18.10
N SER A 191 9.04 -0.14 17.13
CA SER A 191 10.49 -0.25 17.23
C SER A 191 11.21 0.60 16.18
N LEU A 192 12.50 0.87 16.44
CA LEU A 192 13.36 1.63 15.53
C LEU A 192 14.52 0.73 15.04
N ALA A 193 14.64 0.59 13.71
CA ALA A 193 15.77 -0.08 13.09
C ALA A 193 16.73 0.94 12.46
N PHE A 194 18.04 0.67 12.54
CA PHE A 194 19.10 1.50 11.94
C PHE A 194 19.03 2.99 12.31
N GLY A 195 18.40 3.34 13.44
CA GLY A 195 18.25 4.73 13.90
C GLY A 195 17.25 5.58 13.10
N THR A 196 16.67 5.05 12.02
CA THR A 196 15.84 5.83 11.10
C THR A 196 14.52 5.18 10.74
N VAL A 197 14.43 3.86 10.66
CA VAL A 197 13.26 3.14 10.19
C VAL A 197 12.38 2.74 11.37
N VAL A 198 11.21 3.36 11.48
CA VAL A 198 10.19 2.99 12.47
C VAL A 198 9.32 1.87 11.90
N TYR A 199 9.07 0.84 12.68
CA TYR A 199 8.25 -0.31 12.27
C TYR A 199 7.47 -0.90 13.44
N ALA A 200 6.35 -1.55 13.12
CA ALA A 200 5.55 -2.31 14.06
C ALA A 200 6.05 -3.76 14.13
N GLU A 201 6.40 -4.23 15.32
CA GLU A 201 6.71 -5.64 15.58
C GLU A 201 5.53 -6.29 16.31
N ILE A 202 4.90 -7.27 15.68
CA ILE A 202 3.85 -8.06 16.34
C ILE A 202 4.51 -9.10 17.25
N LYS A 203 4.01 -9.20 18.48
CA LYS A 203 4.43 -10.16 19.50
C LYS A 203 3.24 -10.98 20.00
N PRO A 204 3.43 -12.26 20.36
CA PRO A 204 2.38 -13.02 21.03
C PRO A 204 2.14 -12.46 22.43
N PHE A 205 0.94 -12.64 22.97
CA PHE A 205 0.70 -12.34 24.37
C PHE A 205 1.65 -13.13 25.28
N PRO A 206 2.13 -12.54 26.37
CA PRO A 206 2.91 -13.25 27.36
C PRO A 206 2.12 -14.46 27.85
N LYS A 207 2.68 -15.66 27.77
CA LYS A 207 2.07 -16.84 28.35
C LYS A 207 1.91 -16.60 29.86
N LYS A 208 0.69 -16.71 30.39
CA LYS A 208 0.50 -16.70 31.86
C LYS A 208 1.42 -17.77 32.45
N LYS A 209 2.35 -17.37 33.29
CA LYS A 209 3.12 -18.34 34.09
C LYS A 209 2.11 -19.12 34.92
N LYS A 210 2.03 -20.43 34.69
CA LYS A 210 1.26 -21.35 35.53
C LYS A 210 1.91 -21.44 36.91
#